data_163affdec292f6866b64dd6fe9d5a77d
#
_entry.id   163affdec292f6866b64dd6fe9d5a77d
#
_cell.length_a   1.000
_cell.length_b   1.000
_cell.length_c   1.000
_cell.angle_alpha   90.00
_cell.angle_beta   90.00
_cell.angle_gamma   90.00
#
_symmetry.space_group_name_H-M   'P 1'
#
loop_
_entity.id
_entity.type
_entity.pdbx_description
1 polymer ?
#
loop_
_entity_poly.entity_id
_entity_poly.type
_entity_poly.pdbx_seq_one_letter_code
_entity_poly.pdbx_strand_id
1 'polypeptide(L)'
;IFGRRELGIIPQTSTIASHLPRAVGLAYALEHRRRLRLAPVAPSDAIVVASFGDGAVNHSTLLGATNAAGWAVARGLLLPLLLVCEDNGLGLSVRQPHGWVEARLTALPGVTTFAADGWDILGTWDAVHRAVFHCRVARRPVVLHLRCERLLPHAGSDLDSAYRSAAELARAEERDPLLTAAIALVRGGLATPAELGR
;
A
#
# COMPACT_ATOMS: atom_id res chain seq x y z
N ILE A 1 10.52 1.74 17.83
CA ILE A 1 9.74 0.62 17.29
C ILE A 1 8.32 0.79 17.81
N PHE A 2 7.37 0.98 16.92
CA PHE A 2 5.96 1.20 17.27
C PHE A 2 5.17 -0.07 16.96
N GLY A 3 4.29 -0.45 17.88
CA GLY A 3 3.36 -1.55 17.72
C GLY A 3 2.28 -1.45 18.78
N ARG A 4 1.11 -2.02 18.51
CA ARG A 4 0.00 -2.03 19.45
C ARG A 4 -0.82 -3.30 19.28
N ARG A 5 -0.74 -4.17 20.26
CA ARG A 5 -1.36 -5.50 20.21
C ARG A 5 -2.88 -5.43 20.05
N GLU A 6 -3.54 -4.52 20.79
CA GLU A 6 -4.99 -4.37 20.80
C GLU A 6 -5.55 -3.93 19.44
N LEU A 7 -4.71 -3.26 18.62
CA LEU A 7 -5.05 -2.82 17.26
C LEU A 7 -4.49 -3.75 16.19
N GLY A 8 -3.81 -4.84 16.56
CA GLY A 8 -3.16 -5.74 15.61
C GLY A 8 -1.97 -5.11 14.88
N ILE A 9 -1.39 -4.01 15.41
CA ILE A 9 -0.23 -3.34 14.82
C ILE A 9 1.04 -4.07 15.26
N ILE A 10 1.68 -4.72 14.28
CA ILE A 10 2.90 -5.50 14.52
C ILE A 10 4.12 -4.56 14.55
N PRO A 11 4.99 -4.64 15.57
CA PRO A 11 6.22 -3.86 15.60
C PRO A 11 7.12 -4.12 14.38
N GLN A 12 7.69 -3.06 13.83
CA GLN A 12 8.56 -3.12 12.66
C GLN A 12 9.92 -2.51 12.96
N THR A 13 10.92 -2.93 12.18
CA THR A 13 12.25 -2.32 12.15
C THR A 13 12.33 -1.29 11.03
N SER A 14 13.36 -0.43 11.06
CA SER A 14 13.64 0.53 9.99
C SER A 14 14.26 -0.09 8.73
N THR A 15 14.57 -1.38 8.73
CA THR A 15 15.14 -2.06 7.57
C THR A 15 14.11 -2.18 6.47
N ILE A 16 14.45 -1.67 5.27
CA ILE A 16 13.56 -1.65 4.10
C ILE A 16 12.99 -3.04 3.81
N ALA A 17 11.69 -3.10 3.58
CA ALA A 17 10.92 -4.29 3.21
C ALA A 17 10.97 -5.47 4.19
N SER A 18 11.66 -5.38 5.33
CA SER A 18 11.83 -6.48 6.30
C SER A 18 10.51 -6.99 6.90
N HIS A 19 9.47 -6.18 6.90
CA HIS A 19 8.14 -6.53 7.38
C HIS A 19 7.33 -7.37 6.38
N LEU A 20 7.67 -7.35 5.09
CA LEU A 20 6.90 -8.03 4.06
C LEU A 20 6.96 -9.57 4.17
N PRO A 21 8.11 -10.22 4.36
CA PRO A 21 8.15 -11.66 4.64
C PRO A 21 7.39 -12.04 5.92
N ARG A 22 7.41 -11.17 6.94
CA ARG A 22 6.62 -11.39 8.17
C ARG A 22 5.13 -11.30 7.91
N ALA A 23 4.69 -10.35 7.07
CA ALA A 23 3.30 -10.25 6.65
C ALA A 23 2.82 -11.51 5.91
N VAL A 24 3.64 -12.05 5.00
CA VAL A 24 3.38 -13.34 4.34
C VAL A 24 3.25 -14.47 5.36
N GLY A 25 4.21 -14.58 6.29
CA GLY A 25 4.20 -15.59 7.35
C GLY A 25 2.98 -15.48 8.26
N LEU A 26 2.56 -14.25 8.61
CA LEU A 26 1.38 -14.02 9.43
C LEU A 26 0.08 -14.41 8.69
N ALA A 27 -0.06 -14.02 7.44
CA ALA A 27 -1.21 -14.40 6.62
C ALA A 27 -1.31 -15.93 6.46
N TYR A 28 -0.18 -16.59 6.23
CA TYR A 28 -0.09 -18.05 6.22
C TYR A 28 -0.51 -18.65 7.57
N ALA A 29 0.02 -18.13 8.68
CA ALA A 29 -0.29 -18.63 10.01
C ALA A 29 -1.77 -18.50 10.38
N LEU A 30 -2.44 -17.40 10.00
CA LEU A 30 -3.88 -17.23 10.21
C LEU A 30 -4.69 -18.35 9.55
N GLU A 31 -4.41 -18.65 8.29
CA GLU A 31 -5.12 -19.70 7.55
C GLU A 31 -4.72 -21.11 8.03
N HIS A 32 -3.47 -21.32 8.37
CA HIS A 32 -3.01 -22.61 8.88
C HIS A 32 -3.66 -22.96 10.22
N ARG A 33 -3.76 -21.97 11.14
CA ARG A 33 -4.50 -22.12 12.41
C ARG A 33 -5.96 -22.48 12.17
N ARG A 34 -6.61 -21.81 11.22
CA ARG A 34 -8.01 -22.09 10.85
C ARG A 34 -8.18 -23.54 10.36
N ARG A 35 -7.28 -24.00 9.47
CA ARG A 35 -7.28 -25.38 8.96
C ARG A 35 -7.08 -26.42 10.07
N LEU A 36 -6.22 -26.13 11.02
CA LEU A 36 -5.97 -26.98 12.19
C LEU A 36 -7.02 -26.85 13.29
N ARG A 37 -8.06 -26.03 13.10
CA ARG A 37 -9.12 -25.77 14.08
C ARG A 37 -8.60 -25.31 15.44
N LEU A 38 -7.48 -24.60 15.49
CA LEU A 38 -6.93 -24.00 16.69
C LEU A 38 -7.75 -22.80 17.14
N ALA A 39 -7.69 -22.47 18.45
CA ALA A 39 -8.38 -21.31 19.00
C ALA A 39 -8.12 -20.05 18.17
N PRO A 40 -9.14 -19.25 17.80
CA PRO A 40 -8.98 -18.07 16.98
C PRO A 40 -8.13 -17.02 17.70
N VAL A 41 -7.23 -16.35 16.98
CA VAL A 41 -6.43 -15.23 17.48
C VAL A 41 -6.85 -13.90 16.85
N ALA A 42 -7.75 -13.95 15.87
CA ALA A 42 -8.32 -12.83 15.14
C ALA A 42 -9.70 -13.22 14.58
N PRO A 43 -10.52 -12.27 14.13
CA PRO A 43 -11.76 -12.55 13.41
C PRO A 43 -11.54 -13.50 12.22
N SER A 44 -12.57 -14.30 11.89
CA SER A 44 -12.47 -15.33 10.84
C SER A 44 -12.17 -14.78 9.45
N ASP A 45 -12.57 -13.52 9.20
CA ASP A 45 -12.35 -12.78 7.96
C ASP A 45 -11.13 -11.85 8.00
N ALA A 46 -10.35 -11.87 9.10
CA ALA A 46 -9.15 -11.03 9.22
C ALA A 46 -8.21 -11.21 8.05
N ILE A 47 -7.63 -10.10 7.61
CA ILE A 47 -6.57 -10.03 6.59
C ILE A 47 -5.31 -9.42 7.20
N VAL A 48 -4.17 -9.67 6.60
CA VAL A 48 -2.92 -9.00 6.93
C VAL A 48 -2.70 -7.88 5.93
N VAL A 49 -2.43 -6.67 6.42
CA VAL A 49 -2.11 -5.50 5.59
C VAL A 49 -0.66 -5.10 5.85
N ALA A 50 0.08 -4.84 4.79
CA ALA A 50 1.43 -4.29 4.86
C ALA A 50 1.65 -3.27 3.74
N SER A 51 2.13 -2.06 4.08
CA SER A 51 2.45 -1.03 3.10
C SER A 51 3.95 -0.95 2.83
N PHE A 52 4.33 -0.47 1.65
CA PHE A 52 5.70 -0.24 1.23
C PHE A 52 5.77 0.82 0.13
N GLY A 53 6.84 1.58 0.08
CA GLY A 53 7.09 2.55 -0.99
C GLY A 53 7.61 1.88 -2.27
N ASP A 54 7.44 2.55 -3.39
CA ASP A 54 7.89 2.13 -4.73
C ASP A 54 9.38 1.78 -4.80
N GLY A 55 10.22 2.47 -4.02
CA GLY A 55 11.66 2.14 -3.92
C GLY A 55 11.93 0.72 -3.46
N ALA A 56 11.02 0.11 -2.68
CA ALA A 56 11.14 -1.27 -2.22
C ALA A 56 10.85 -2.30 -3.33
N VAL A 57 10.25 -1.91 -4.44
CA VAL A 57 9.87 -2.82 -5.54
C VAL A 57 11.09 -3.54 -6.14
N ASN A 58 12.26 -2.91 -6.08
CA ASN A 58 13.51 -3.49 -6.55
C ASN A 58 14.31 -4.22 -5.44
N HIS A 59 13.80 -4.24 -4.21
CA HIS A 59 14.50 -4.85 -3.09
C HIS A 59 14.28 -6.37 -3.07
N SER A 60 15.35 -7.15 -2.90
CA SER A 60 15.31 -8.61 -2.86
C SER A 60 14.32 -9.19 -1.85
N THR A 61 14.12 -8.50 -0.71
CA THR A 61 13.19 -8.92 0.35
C THR A 61 11.73 -8.85 -0.12
N LEU A 62 11.34 -7.80 -0.87
CA LEU A 62 10.00 -7.77 -1.48
C LEU A 62 9.85 -8.90 -2.51
N LEU A 63 10.84 -9.07 -3.37
CA LEU A 63 10.81 -10.13 -4.39
C LEU A 63 10.70 -11.51 -3.75
N GLY A 64 11.45 -11.77 -2.68
CA GLY A 64 11.34 -13.01 -1.91
C GLY A 64 9.96 -13.20 -1.27
N ALA A 65 9.41 -12.16 -0.66
CA ALA A 65 8.10 -12.19 -0.02
C ALA A 65 6.97 -12.45 -1.03
N THR A 66 6.95 -11.73 -2.15
CA THR A 66 5.93 -11.88 -3.20
C THR A 66 6.06 -13.22 -3.92
N ASN A 67 7.28 -13.72 -4.14
CA ASN A 67 7.50 -15.06 -4.68
C ASN A 67 6.96 -16.14 -3.73
N ALA A 68 7.22 -16.01 -2.42
CA ALA A 68 6.69 -16.95 -1.42
C ALA A 68 5.16 -16.92 -1.38
N ALA A 69 4.56 -15.73 -1.47
CA ALA A 69 3.10 -15.58 -1.55
C ALA A 69 2.52 -16.25 -2.80
N GLY A 70 3.09 -15.97 -3.97
CA GLY A 70 2.66 -16.60 -5.24
C GLY A 70 2.83 -18.12 -5.23
N TRP A 71 3.94 -18.61 -4.68
CA TRP A 71 4.17 -20.05 -4.55
C TRP A 71 3.16 -20.71 -3.62
N ALA A 72 2.85 -20.10 -2.47
CA ALA A 72 1.83 -20.60 -1.55
C ALA A 72 0.47 -20.75 -2.27
N VAL A 73 0.08 -19.73 -3.04
CA VAL A 73 -1.15 -19.75 -3.84
C VAL A 73 -1.12 -20.84 -4.92
N ALA A 74 -0.01 -20.99 -5.62
CA ALA A 74 0.16 -22.05 -6.63
C ALA A 74 0.04 -23.47 -6.02
N ARG A 75 0.38 -23.61 -4.74
CA ARG A 75 0.17 -24.83 -3.94
C ARG A 75 -1.25 -24.99 -3.37
N GLY A 76 -2.18 -24.12 -3.75
CA GLY A 76 -3.57 -24.18 -3.29
C GLY A 76 -3.78 -23.66 -1.86
N LEU A 77 -2.80 -22.96 -1.29
CA LEU A 77 -2.94 -22.38 0.04
C LEU A 77 -3.69 -21.04 -0.02
N LEU A 78 -4.50 -20.77 0.99
CA LEU A 78 -5.13 -19.48 1.19
C LEU A 78 -4.14 -18.54 1.88
N LEU A 79 -4.11 -17.28 1.44
CA LEU A 79 -3.17 -16.28 1.94
C LEU A 79 -3.83 -14.90 1.92
N PRO A 80 -4.59 -14.51 2.96
CA PRO A 80 -5.30 -13.25 3.01
C PRO A 80 -4.34 -12.08 3.31
N LEU A 81 -3.59 -11.68 2.30
CA LEU A 81 -2.55 -10.67 2.37
C LEU A 81 -2.88 -9.51 1.43
N LEU A 82 -3.00 -8.30 1.97
CA LEU A 82 -3.10 -7.06 1.20
C LEU A 82 -1.78 -6.30 1.32
N LEU A 83 -1.10 -6.16 0.19
CA LEU A 83 0.11 -5.37 0.03
C LEU A 83 -0.26 -4.01 -0.58
N VAL A 84 0.04 -2.91 0.09
CA VAL A 84 -0.22 -1.55 -0.40
C VAL A 84 1.10 -0.94 -0.86
N CYS A 85 1.21 -0.67 -2.16
CA CYS A 85 2.35 0.03 -2.73
C CYS A 85 2.04 1.52 -2.84
N GLU A 86 2.80 2.34 -2.13
CA GLU A 86 2.72 3.81 -2.18
C GLU A 86 3.78 4.28 -3.19
N ASP A 87 3.33 4.59 -4.42
CA ASP A 87 4.20 4.91 -5.57
C ASP A 87 4.18 6.41 -5.84
N ASN A 88 5.28 7.07 -5.50
CA ASN A 88 5.50 8.49 -5.82
C ASN A 88 6.53 8.70 -6.94
N GLY A 89 6.97 7.63 -7.61
CA GLY A 89 7.95 7.66 -8.70
C GLY A 89 9.40 7.91 -8.27
N LEU A 90 9.68 7.92 -6.96
CA LEU A 90 10.98 8.25 -6.40
C LEU A 90 11.41 7.25 -5.32
N GLY A 91 12.40 6.44 -5.61
CA GLY A 91 13.13 5.69 -4.58
C GLY A 91 14.13 6.60 -3.88
N LEU A 92 13.74 7.24 -2.76
CA LEU A 92 14.44 8.36 -2.14
C LEU A 92 14.54 9.55 -3.12
N SER A 93 15.71 9.74 -3.76
CA SER A 93 16.00 10.76 -4.76
C SER A 93 16.13 10.18 -6.19
N VAL A 94 16.10 8.86 -6.34
CA VAL A 94 16.27 8.19 -7.63
C VAL A 94 14.92 7.99 -8.30
N ARG A 95 14.79 8.49 -9.53
CA ARG A 95 13.56 8.34 -10.31
C ARG A 95 13.34 6.88 -10.72
N GLN A 96 12.11 6.41 -10.55
CA GLN A 96 11.70 5.14 -11.12
C GLN A 96 11.50 5.29 -12.65
N PRO A 97 11.91 4.31 -13.47
CA PRO A 97 11.55 4.29 -14.88
C PRO A 97 10.02 4.28 -15.04
N HIS A 98 9.52 5.00 -16.03
CA HIS A 98 8.09 5.08 -16.31
C HIS A 98 7.45 3.70 -16.49
N GLY A 99 6.36 3.42 -15.79
CA GLY A 99 5.63 2.15 -15.84
C GLY A 99 6.34 0.97 -15.18
N TRP A 100 7.55 1.15 -14.63
CA TRP A 100 8.31 0.05 -14.03
C TRP A 100 7.62 -0.59 -12.83
N VAL A 101 7.15 0.24 -11.91
CA VAL A 101 6.47 -0.23 -10.67
C VAL A 101 5.21 -1.00 -11.03
N GLU A 102 4.36 -0.44 -11.90
CA GLU A 102 3.13 -1.08 -12.37
C GLU A 102 3.42 -2.44 -13.05
N ALA A 103 4.37 -2.48 -14.00
CA ALA A 103 4.75 -3.70 -14.69
C ALA A 103 5.25 -4.78 -13.72
N ARG A 104 6.02 -4.40 -12.69
CA ARG A 104 6.51 -5.33 -11.68
C ARG A 104 5.40 -5.88 -10.79
N LEU A 105 4.45 -5.05 -10.39
CA LEU A 105 3.36 -5.45 -9.51
C LEU A 105 2.30 -6.29 -10.23
N THR A 106 1.98 -5.96 -11.48
CA THR A 106 1.00 -6.70 -12.28
C THR A 106 1.50 -8.06 -12.76
N ALA A 107 2.82 -8.24 -12.86
CA ALA A 107 3.45 -9.51 -13.24
C ALA A 107 3.58 -10.53 -12.09
N LEU A 108 3.11 -10.22 -10.87
CA LEU A 108 3.24 -11.12 -9.72
C LEU A 108 2.32 -12.35 -9.86
N PRO A 109 2.86 -13.58 -9.92
CA PRO A 109 2.04 -14.79 -10.11
C PRO A 109 1.09 -15.01 -8.91
N GLY A 110 -0.17 -15.28 -9.19
CA GLY A 110 -1.17 -15.63 -8.18
C GLY A 110 -1.59 -14.46 -7.27
N VAL A 111 -1.23 -13.23 -7.63
CA VAL A 111 -1.57 -12.00 -6.92
C VAL A 111 -2.50 -11.17 -7.79
N THR A 112 -3.61 -10.69 -7.23
CA THR A 112 -4.52 -9.78 -7.93
C THR A 112 -4.10 -8.34 -7.66
N THR A 113 -4.00 -7.51 -8.70
CA THR A 113 -3.62 -6.10 -8.56
C THR A 113 -4.80 -5.18 -8.79
N PHE A 114 -4.98 -4.20 -7.90
CA PHE A 114 -5.85 -3.04 -8.04
C PHE A 114 -4.99 -1.79 -8.04
N ALA A 115 -5.45 -0.73 -8.72
CA ALA A 115 -4.72 0.54 -8.78
C ALA A 115 -5.65 1.73 -8.67
N ALA A 116 -5.14 2.83 -8.12
CA ALA A 116 -5.81 4.13 -8.08
C ALA A 116 -4.80 5.27 -7.97
N ASP A 117 -5.27 6.47 -8.26
CA ASP A 117 -4.54 7.71 -8.00
C ASP A 117 -4.89 8.23 -6.60
N GLY A 118 -3.89 8.34 -5.71
CA GLY A 118 -4.07 8.73 -4.33
C GLY A 118 -4.58 10.16 -4.10
N TRP A 119 -4.55 11.00 -5.14
CA TRP A 119 -5.18 12.33 -5.16
C TRP A 119 -6.66 12.31 -5.59
N ASP A 120 -7.18 11.17 -6.07
CA ASP A 120 -8.60 10.93 -6.31
C ASP A 120 -9.19 10.14 -5.15
N ILE A 121 -9.85 10.82 -4.21
CA ILE A 121 -10.39 10.21 -3.00
C ILE A 121 -11.48 9.17 -3.30
N LEU A 122 -12.34 9.43 -4.30
CA LEU A 122 -13.43 8.51 -4.65
C LEU A 122 -12.91 7.27 -5.37
N GLY A 123 -12.00 7.46 -6.33
CA GLY A 123 -11.33 6.36 -7.03
C GLY A 123 -10.49 5.50 -6.07
N THR A 124 -9.78 6.15 -5.13
CA THR A 124 -9.02 5.45 -4.07
C THR A 124 -9.96 4.66 -3.16
N TRP A 125 -11.08 5.24 -2.73
CA TRP A 125 -12.08 4.57 -1.90
C TRP A 125 -12.63 3.30 -2.60
N ASP A 126 -13.03 3.39 -3.87
CA ASP A 126 -13.51 2.24 -4.64
C ASP A 126 -12.43 1.15 -4.76
N ALA A 127 -11.21 1.53 -5.13
CA ALA A 127 -10.11 0.59 -5.28
C ALA A 127 -9.76 -0.13 -3.96
N VAL A 128 -9.73 0.61 -2.84
CA VAL A 128 -9.51 0.03 -1.50
C VAL A 128 -10.62 -0.97 -1.14
N HIS A 129 -11.89 -0.60 -1.35
CA HIS A 129 -13.01 -1.49 -1.06
C HIS A 129 -12.94 -2.78 -1.87
N ARG A 130 -12.69 -2.68 -3.15
CA ARG A 130 -12.55 -3.84 -4.05
C ARG A 130 -11.37 -4.73 -3.66
N ALA A 131 -10.22 -4.12 -3.34
CA ALA A 131 -9.03 -4.84 -2.91
C ALA A 131 -9.25 -5.58 -1.59
N VAL A 132 -9.81 -4.90 -0.58
CA VAL A 132 -10.12 -5.48 0.73
C VAL A 132 -11.18 -6.57 0.60
N PHE A 133 -12.27 -6.32 -0.13
CA PHE A 133 -13.32 -7.31 -0.37
C PHE A 133 -12.76 -8.57 -1.04
N HIS A 134 -11.99 -8.41 -2.12
CA HIS A 134 -11.37 -9.53 -2.82
C HIS A 134 -10.43 -10.33 -1.89
N CYS A 135 -9.56 -9.63 -1.15
CA CYS A 135 -8.64 -10.27 -0.21
C CYS A 135 -9.38 -11.06 0.89
N ARG A 136 -10.45 -10.50 1.46
CA ARG A 136 -11.26 -11.14 2.51
C ARG A 136 -12.04 -12.33 2.00
N VAL A 137 -12.74 -12.20 0.89
CA VAL A 137 -13.64 -13.23 0.37
C VAL A 137 -12.87 -14.36 -0.30
N ALA A 138 -11.95 -14.03 -1.21
CA ALA A 138 -11.15 -15.02 -1.92
C ALA A 138 -10.04 -15.63 -1.06
N ARG A 139 -9.68 -14.98 0.05
CA ARG A 139 -8.53 -15.36 0.90
C ARG A 139 -7.24 -15.48 0.09
N ARG A 140 -7.04 -14.54 -0.87
CA ARG A 140 -5.92 -14.52 -1.81
C ARG A 140 -5.10 -13.26 -1.63
N PRO A 141 -3.79 -13.29 -1.96
CA PRO A 141 -2.97 -12.09 -1.90
C PRO A 141 -3.39 -11.06 -2.95
N VAL A 142 -3.40 -9.82 -2.53
CA VAL A 142 -3.76 -8.65 -3.34
C VAL A 142 -2.65 -7.63 -3.23
N VAL A 143 -2.35 -6.94 -4.32
CA VAL A 143 -1.60 -5.70 -4.34
C VAL A 143 -2.56 -4.55 -4.65
N LEU A 144 -2.52 -3.51 -3.84
CA LEU A 144 -3.12 -2.22 -4.11
C LEU A 144 -2.00 -1.23 -4.46
N HIS A 145 -1.91 -0.85 -5.73
CA HIS A 145 -0.95 0.12 -6.24
C HIS A 145 -1.58 1.51 -6.20
N LEU A 146 -1.11 2.36 -5.29
CA LEU A 146 -1.54 3.75 -5.15
C LEU A 146 -0.45 4.67 -5.70
N ARG A 147 -0.76 5.41 -6.77
CA ARG A 147 0.09 6.50 -7.21
C ARG A 147 -0.13 7.68 -6.27
N CYS A 148 0.93 8.14 -5.65
CA CYS A 148 0.90 9.17 -4.60
C CYS A 148 1.74 10.37 -4.99
N GLU A 149 1.45 11.53 -4.43
CA GLU A 149 2.34 12.68 -4.51
C GLU A 149 3.14 12.81 -3.21
N ARG A 150 4.45 13.04 -3.35
CA ARG A 150 5.31 13.34 -2.22
C ARG A 150 5.42 14.85 -2.06
N LEU A 151 4.71 15.41 -1.08
CA LEU A 151 4.62 16.86 -0.82
C LEU A 151 5.80 17.40 -0.02
N LEU A 152 6.44 16.55 0.79
CA LEU A 152 7.56 16.90 1.65
C LEU A 152 8.82 16.13 1.26
N PRO A 153 10.03 16.60 1.62
CA PRO A 153 11.26 15.85 1.49
C PRO A 153 11.16 14.46 2.12
N HIS A 154 11.93 13.50 1.61
CA HIS A 154 11.91 12.12 2.12
C HIS A 154 12.31 12.03 3.60
N ALA A 155 13.23 12.88 4.04
CA ALA A 155 13.69 12.96 5.44
C ALA A 155 14.12 14.40 5.77
N GLY A 156 14.32 14.70 7.04
CA GLY A 156 14.67 16.03 7.48
C GLY A 156 16.00 16.60 6.93
N SER A 157 16.89 15.72 6.47
CA SER A 157 18.15 16.12 5.82
C SER A 157 18.09 16.09 4.28
N ASP A 158 16.95 15.73 3.70
CA ASP A 158 16.76 15.66 2.26
C ASP A 158 16.44 17.04 1.67
N LEU A 159 16.99 17.35 0.49
CA LEU A 159 16.77 18.59 -0.23
C LEU A 159 16.12 18.28 -1.58
N ASP A 160 14.80 18.31 -1.63
CA ASP A 160 14.01 17.99 -2.83
C ASP A 160 14.43 18.80 -4.07
N SER A 161 14.78 20.08 -3.90
CA SER A 161 15.23 20.95 -5.00
C SER A 161 16.53 20.52 -5.66
N ALA A 162 17.28 19.59 -5.06
CA ALA A 162 18.48 19.04 -5.67
C ALA A 162 18.18 18.05 -6.81
N TYR A 163 16.97 17.46 -6.85
CA TYR A 163 16.60 16.45 -7.86
C TYR A 163 15.17 16.61 -8.41
N ARG A 164 14.39 17.58 -7.91
CA ARG A 164 13.07 17.98 -8.42
C ARG A 164 13.10 19.43 -8.85
N SER A 165 12.58 19.72 -10.04
CA SER A 165 12.43 21.09 -10.51
C SER A 165 11.31 21.82 -9.76
N ALA A 166 11.33 23.16 -9.75
CA ALA A 166 10.26 23.97 -9.16
C ALA A 166 8.88 23.66 -9.79
N ALA A 167 8.85 23.36 -11.11
CA ALA A 167 7.62 22.98 -11.78
C ALA A 167 7.08 21.60 -11.33
N GLU A 168 7.95 20.67 -10.95
CA GLU A 168 7.54 19.37 -10.40
C GLU A 168 7.01 19.51 -8.96
N LEU A 169 7.63 20.37 -8.17
CA LEU A 169 7.14 20.67 -6.81
C LEU A 169 5.77 21.35 -6.87
N ALA A 170 5.58 22.36 -7.71
CA ALA A 170 4.30 23.02 -7.89
C ALA A 170 3.19 22.04 -8.36
N ARG A 171 3.50 21.15 -9.32
CA ARG A 171 2.53 20.12 -9.73
C ARG A 171 2.16 19.14 -8.62
N ALA A 172 3.10 18.81 -7.73
CA ALA A 172 2.80 17.96 -6.58
C ALA A 172 1.85 18.66 -5.61
N GLU A 173 2.04 19.95 -5.36
CA GLU A 173 1.14 20.76 -4.54
C GLU A 173 -0.28 20.84 -5.11
N GLU A 174 -0.41 20.97 -6.45
CA GLU A 174 -1.71 20.95 -7.14
C GLU A 174 -2.46 19.60 -6.98
N ARG A 175 -1.73 18.52 -6.72
CA ARG A 175 -2.25 17.16 -6.50
C ARG A 175 -2.26 16.76 -5.04
N ASP A 176 -2.15 17.71 -4.11
CA ASP A 176 -2.33 17.46 -2.69
C ASP A 176 -3.68 16.77 -2.46
N PRO A 177 -3.71 15.53 -1.91
CA PRO A 177 -4.95 14.80 -1.70
C PRO A 177 -5.94 15.50 -0.76
N LEU A 178 -5.46 16.33 0.17
CA LEU A 178 -6.33 17.15 1.03
C LEU A 178 -6.98 18.25 0.22
N LEU A 179 -6.22 18.93 -0.65
CA LEU A 179 -6.73 19.98 -1.52
C LEU A 179 -7.75 19.41 -2.52
N THR A 180 -7.42 18.32 -3.18
CA THR A 180 -8.32 17.70 -4.17
C THR A 180 -9.59 17.16 -3.52
N ALA A 181 -9.51 16.58 -2.32
CA ALA A 181 -10.69 16.16 -1.54
C ALA A 181 -11.55 17.36 -1.12
N ALA A 182 -10.95 18.46 -0.65
CA ALA A 182 -11.66 19.68 -0.31
C ALA A 182 -12.41 20.27 -1.51
N ILE A 183 -11.74 20.33 -2.67
CA ILE A 183 -12.35 20.78 -3.93
C ILE A 183 -13.54 19.87 -4.31
N ALA A 184 -13.39 18.55 -4.18
CA ALA A 184 -14.47 17.61 -4.48
C ALA A 184 -15.70 17.81 -3.58
N LEU A 185 -15.50 18.04 -2.27
CA LEU A 185 -16.56 18.33 -1.31
C LEU A 185 -17.31 19.63 -1.65
N VAL A 186 -16.57 20.69 -1.96
CA VAL A 186 -17.17 21.99 -2.32
C VAL A 186 -17.93 21.89 -3.64
N ARG A 187 -17.34 21.27 -4.67
CA ARG A 187 -18.01 21.07 -5.97
C ARG A 187 -19.26 20.18 -5.88
N GLY A 188 -19.24 19.20 -4.97
CA GLY A 188 -20.39 18.34 -4.69
C GLY A 188 -21.46 18.99 -3.81
N GLY A 189 -21.27 20.23 -3.35
CA GLY A 189 -22.20 20.91 -2.45
C GLY A 189 -22.28 20.31 -1.04
N LEU A 190 -21.27 19.52 -0.65
CA LEU A 190 -21.22 18.83 0.64
C LEU A 190 -20.54 19.65 1.74
N ALA A 191 -19.76 20.66 1.35
CA ALA A 191 -19.14 21.61 2.27
C ALA A 191 -18.91 22.97 1.59
N THR A 192 -18.80 24.01 2.40
CA THR A 192 -18.36 25.34 1.95
C THR A 192 -16.87 25.55 2.25
N PRO A 193 -16.18 26.46 1.54
CA PRO A 193 -14.79 26.81 1.89
C PRO A 193 -14.62 27.28 3.33
N ALA A 194 -15.62 27.99 3.89
CA ALA A 194 -15.59 28.46 5.27
C ALA A 194 -15.67 27.33 6.32
N GLU A 195 -16.32 26.22 6.00
CA GLU A 195 -16.39 25.04 6.88
C GLU A 195 -15.09 24.23 6.83
N LEU A 196 -14.43 24.21 5.69
CA LEU A 196 -13.15 23.47 5.52
C LEU A 196 -11.94 24.24 6.07
N GLY A 197 -12.05 25.56 6.28
CA GLY A 197 -10.99 26.41 6.83
C GLY A 197 -11.01 26.56 8.37
N ARG A 198 -11.86 25.81 9.08
CA ARG A 198 -11.96 25.77 10.55
C ARG A 198 -11.25 24.56 11.15
#